data_90eee3f7cb25fa051040a4dec46c197b
#
_entry.id   90eee3f7cb25fa051040a4dec46c197b
#
_cell.length_a   1.000
_cell.length_b   1.000
_cell.length_c   1.000
_cell.angle_alpha   90.00
_cell.angle_beta   90.00
_cell.angle_gamma   90.00
#
_symmetry.space_group_name_H-M   'P 1'
#
loop_
_entity.id
_entity.type
_entity.pdbx_description
1 polymer ?
#
loop_
_entity_poly.entity_id
_entity_poly.type
_entity_poly.pdbx_seq_one_letter_code
_entity_poly.pdbx_strand_id
1 'polypeptide(L)'
;AIVGGRNQNLPGYTLNRAYQSYRQPGSAIKPLIVYTPVLERNYTPDTVVSDVKTEDGPSNAGGSYEGNISMRYAVQKSKNTVAWSLLEELTPQVGLEYLKAMNFARLDEKDEQPASALGGFTNGVSAVEMASAYAALVNDGKFREPTCIMRITDAQDNVILETQNEEKEVYKVNASRMMTDMLVSVIQEGTGRGLALNSMPCAGKTGTTNDNKDGWFVGYTSYY
;
A
#
# COMPACT_ATOMS: atom_id res chain seq x y z
N ALA A 1 4.58 12.05 11.07
CA ALA A 1 5.33 13.27 10.71
C ALA A 1 5.47 13.39 9.19
N ILE A 2 5.47 14.61 8.66
CA ILE A 2 5.73 14.89 7.24
C ILE A 2 7.11 15.54 7.14
N VAL A 3 7.99 14.95 6.31
CA VAL A 3 9.33 15.47 6.05
C VAL A 3 9.36 16.01 4.63
N GLY A 4 9.75 17.29 4.48
CA GLY A 4 9.83 17.97 3.19
C GLY A 4 11.07 17.58 2.36
N GLY A 5 11.23 18.25 1.22
CA GLY A 5 12.38 18.04 0.33
C GLY A 5 13.70 18.51 0.95
N ARG A 6 14.80 17.92 0.49
CA ARG A 6 16.17 18.32 0.88
C ARG A 6 16.57 19.61 0.18
N ASN A 7 17.51 20.38 0.78
CA ASN A 7 18.12 21.58 0.20
C ASN A 7 17.11 22.63 -0.27
N GLN A 8 16.07 22.88 0.52
CA GLN A 8 15.08 23.89 0.19
C GLN A 8 15.61 25.31 0.47
N ASN A 9 16.17 25.92 -0.55
CA ASN A 9 16.62 27.31 -0.53
C ASN A 9 15.59 28.27 -1.15
N LEU A 10 14.37 27.80 -1.41
CA LEU A 10 13.30 28.61 -1.99
C LEU A 10 12.53 29.35 -0.88
N PRO A 11 12.12 30.60 -1.09
CA PRO A 11 11.20 31.29 -0.20
C PRO A 11 9.89 30.52 -0.11
N GLY A 12 9.20 30.58 1.02
CA GLY A 12 8.08 29.75 1.43
C GLY A 12 7.04 29.36 0.34
N TYR A 13 5.99 28.64 0.72
CA TYR A 13 4.96 28.11 -0.18
C TYR A 13 5.45 27.05 -1.21
N THR A 14 6.47 26.29 -0.87
CA THR A 14 6.91 25.17 -1.71
C THR A 14 5.94 23.99 -1.61
N LEU A 15 5.88 23.19 -2.68
CA LEU A 15 5.02 22.02 -2.78
C LEU A 15 5.28 21.01 -1.63
N ASN A 16 4.26 20.72 -0.84
CA ASN A 16 4.31 19.61 0.11
C ASN A 16 4.09 18.29 -0.64
N ARG A 17 5.17 17.57 -0.92
CA ARG A 17 5.14 16.34 -1.71
C ARG A 17 4.41 15.20 -1.02
N ALA A 18 4.22 15.25 0.30
CA ALA A 18 3.58 14.16 1.02
C ALA A 18 2.08 14.03 0.71
N TYR A 19 1.39 15.14 0.47
CA TYR A 19 -0.06 15.11 0.18
C TYR A 19 -0.50 15.91 -1.05
N GLN A 20 0.36 16.78 -1.59
CA GLN A 20 0.04 17.57 -2.79
C GLN A 20 0.59 16.95 -4.08
N SER A 21 1.52 16.00 -3.98
CA SER A 21 2.11 15.30 -5.12
C SER A 21 1.53 13.90 -5.22
N TYR A 22 0.95 13.60 -6.36
CA TYR A 22 0.37 12.30 -6.70
C TYR A 22 1.30 11.60 -7.69
N ARG A 23 1.68 10.37 -7.37
CA ARG A 23 2.64 9.58 -8.14
C ARG A 23 2.14 8.14 -8.26
N GLN A 24 2.65 7.42 -9.24
CA GLN A 24 2.34 6.01 -9.41
C GLN A 24 2.97 5.20 -8.29
N PRO A 25 2.19 4.43 -7.48
CA PRO A 25 2.74 3.67 -6.36
C PRO A 25 3.50 2.41 -6.78
N GLY A 26 3.36 1.99 -8.03
CA GLY A 26 3.92 0.73 -8.48
C GLY A 26 3.45 -0.44 -7.60
N SER A 27 4.30 -1.42 -7.42
CA SER A 27 4.01 -2.61 -6.61
C SER A 27 3.71 -2.37 -5.13
N ALA A 28 3.89 -1.13 -4.61
CA ALA A 28 3.51 -0.82 -3.24
C ALA A 28 1.99 -0.84 -3.02
N ILE A 29 1.19 -0.77 -4.07
CA ILE A 29 -0.28 -0.85 -3.97
C ILE A 29 -0.81 -2.28 -3.81
N LYS A 30 -0.06 -3.31 -4.24
CA LYS A 30 -0.48 -4.71 -4.27
C LYS A 30 -1.08 -5.23 -2.96
N PRO A 31 -0.50 -4.95 -1.78
CA PRO A 31 -1.09 -5.36 -0.52
C PRO A 31 -2.49 -4.82 -0.29
N LEU A 32 -2.77 -3.59 -0.74
CA LEU A 32 -4.01 -2.90 -0.43
C LEU A 32 -5.19 -3.33 -1.30
N ILE A 33 -4.98 -3.50 -2.60
CA ILE A 33 -6.08 -3.76 -3.56
C ILE A 33 -6.15 -5.20 -4.06
N VAL A 34 -5.10 -6.00 -3.83
CA VAL A 34 -5.03 -7.39 -4.30
C VAL A 34 -4.97 -8.35 -3.12
N TYR A 35 -3.83 -8.39 -2.42
CA TYR A 35 -3.54 -9.48 -1.51
C TYR A 35 -4.41 -9.47 -0.23
N THR A 36 -4.61 -8.32 0.42
CA THR A 36 -5.48 -8.27 1.60
C THR A 36 -6.94 -8.58 1.25
N PRO A 37 -7.53 -8.03 0.16
CA PRO A 37 -8.86 -8.41 -0.30
C PRO A 37 -9.05 -9.91 -0.59
N VAL A 38 -8.09 -10.57 -1.23
CA VAL A 38 -8.23 -12.02 -1.51
C VAL A 38 -8.05 -12.87 -0.24
N LEU A 39 -7.24 -12.43 0.74
CA LEU A 39 -7.14 -13.08 2.05
C LEU A 39 -8.47 -13.07 2.83
N GLU A 40 -9.39 -12.17 2.52
CA GLU A 40 -10.75 -12.19 3.06
C GLU A 40 -11.66 -13.24 2.39
N ARG A 41 -11.23 -13.81 1.26
CA ARG A 41 -11.98 -14.74 0.41
C ARG A 41 -11.41 -16.17 0.43
N ASN A 42 -10.98 -16.64 1.60
CA ASN A 42 -10.45 -17.98 1.85
C ASN A 42 -9.04 -18.26 1.28
N TYR A 43 -8.32 -17.25 0.82
CA TYR A 43 -6.90 -17.38 0.55
C TYR A 43 -6.08 -17.32 1.85
N THR A 44 -4.92 -17.97 1.82
CA THR A 44 -3.95 -17.96 2.92
C THR A 44 -2.56 -17.64 2.37
N PRO A 45 -1.58 -17.30 3.21
CA PRO A 45 -0.20 -17.12 2.76
C PRO A 45 0.39 -18.34 2.02
N ASP A 46 -0.10 -19.53 2.32
CA ASP A 46 0.39 -20.80 1.75
C ASP A 46 -0.43 -21.25 0.52
N THR A 47 -1.51 -20.52 0.17
CA THR A 47 -2.29 -20.80 -1.04
C THR A 47 -1.37 -20.80 -2.26
N VAL A 48 -1.46 -21.87 -3.06
CA VAL A 48 -0.70 -21.99 -4.30
C VAL A 48 -1.33 -21.10 -5.37
N VAL A 49 -0.51 -20.26 -5.97
CA VAL A 49 -0.88 -19.32 -7.05
C VAL A 49 0.03 -19.54 -8.26
N SER A 50 -0.45 -19.21 -9.44
CA SER A 50 0.27 -19.46 -10.68
C SER A 50 1.06 -18.23 -11.14
N ASP A 51 2.38 -18.36 -11.22
CA ASP A 51 3.31 -17.36 -11.78
C ASP A 51 3.71 -17.80 -13.20
N VAL A 52 2.82 -17.58 -14.15
CA VAL A 52 3.04 -17.92 -15.56
C VAL A 52 2.90 -16.70 -16.45
N LYS A 53 3.57 -16.73 -17.59
CA LYS A 53 3.38 -15.72 -18.63
C LYS A 53 2.02 -15.93 -19.27
N THR A 54 1.23 -14.89 -19.35
CA THR A 54 -0.02 -14.82 -20.12
C THR A 54 0.18 -13.95 -21.36
N GLU A 55 -0.64 -14.13 -22.39
CA GLU A 55 -0.50 -13.40 -23.65
C GLU A 55 -0.72 -11.90 -23.45
N ASP A 56 -1.76 -11.54 -22.72
CA ASP A 56 -2.16 -10.14 -22.47
C ASP A 56 -1.71 -9.59 -21.10
N GLY A 57 -1.04 -10.41 -20.28
CA GLY A 57 -0.62 -10.06 -18.94
C GLY A 57 0.76 -9.40 -18.88
N PRO A 58 1.10 -8.83 -17.70
CA PRO A 58 2.38 -8.17 -17.51
C PRO A 58 3.54 -9.15 -17.45
N SER A 59 4.74 -8.64 -17.72
CA SER A 59 5.96 -9.37 -17.39
C SER A 59 6.36 -9.17 -15.93
N ASN A 60 6.95 -10.20 -15.31
CA ASN A 60 7.63 -10.06 -14.05
C ASN A 60 8.91 -9.24 -14.19
N ALA A 61 9.33 -8.57 -13.13
CA ALA A 61 10.67 -7.98 -13.07
C ALA A 61 11.73 -9.06 -13.29
N GLY A 62 12.66 -8.81 -14.23
CA GLY A 62 13.66 -9.79 -14.62
C GLY A 62 13.18 -10.88 -15.60
N GLY A 63 11.91 -10.88 -16.00
CA GLY A 63 11.37 -11.75 -17.05
C GLY A 63 11.25 -13.24 -16.70
N SER A 64 11.43 -13.62 -15.41
CA SER A 64 11.33 -15.01 -14.96
C SER A 64 9.94 -15.37 -14.42
N TYR A 65 9.53 -16.61 -14.67
CA TYR A 65 8.27 -17.21 -14.23
C TYR A 65 8.56 -18.53 -13.52
N GLU A 66 7.93 -18.78 -12.38
CA GLU A 66 8.28 -19.90 -11.49
C GLU A 66 7.15 -20.94 -11.35
N GLY A 67 6.07 -20.78 -12.14
CA GLY A 67 4.95 -21.73 -12.14
C GLY A 67 4.14 -21.66 -10.84
N ASN A 68 3.90 -22.79 -10.23
CA ASN A 68 3.12 -22.86 -8.98
C ASN A 68 3.99 -22.46 -7.78
N ILE A 69 3.64 -21.37 -7.13
CA ILE A 69 4.33 -20.81 -5.96
C ILE A 69 3.34 -20.48 -4.84
N SER A 70 3.80 -20.31 -3.61
CA SER A 70 2.92 -19.81 -2.54
C SER A 70 2.61 -18.32 -2.73
N MET A 71 1.46 -17.87 -2.24
CA MET A 71 1.09 -16.46 -2.26
C MET A 71 2.10 -15.61 -1.47
N ARG A 72 2.62 -16.12 -0.35
CA ARG A 72 3.71 -15.51 0.42
C ARG A 72 4.92 -15.23 -0.49
N TYR A 73 5.36 -16.22 -1.23
CA TYR A 73 6.51 -16.07 -2.13
C TYR A 73 6.23 -15.06 -3.25
N ALA A 74 5.01 -15.06 -3.80
CA ALA A 74 4.61 -14.07 -4.80
C ALA A 74 4.68 -12.64 -4.24
N VAL A 75 4.30 -12.41 -2.97
CA VAL A 75 4.41 -11.13 -2.29
C VAL A 75 5.88 -10.76 -2.04
N GLN A 76 6.70 -11.70 -1.52
CA GLN A 76 8.14 -11.53 -1.28
C GLN A 76 8.89 -11.08 -2.52
N LYS A 77 8.62 -11.75 -3.65
CA LYS A 77 9.27 -11.48 -4.95
C LYS A 77 8.53 -10.43 -5.77
N SER A 78 7.41 -9.94 -5.26
CA SER A 78 6.61 -8.89 -5.93
C SER A 78 6.15 -9.29 -7.34
N LYS A 79 5.74 -10.56 -7.53
CA LYS A 79 5.34 -11.10 -8.83
C LYS A 79 4.18 -10.28 -9.44
N ASN A 80 4.35 -9.86 -10.68
CA ASN A 80 3.36 -9.03 -11.37
C ASN A 80 2.21 -9.88 -11.91
N THR A 81 2.53 -11.02 -12.51
CA THR A 81 1.57 -11.97 -13.07
C THR A 81 0.55 -12.42 -12.04
N VAL A 82 1.02 -12.77 -10.83
CA VAL A 82 0.15 -13.20 -9.73
C VAL A 82 -0.77 -12.08 -9.27
N ALA A 83 -0.23 -10.87 -9.06
CA ALA A 83 -1.04 -9.74 -8.62
C ALA A 83 -2.10 -9.35 -9.66
N TRP A 84 -1.74 -9.41 -10.94
CA TRP A 84 -2.65 -9.16 -12.04
C TRP A 84 -3.80 -10.17 -12.07
N SER A 85 -3.49 -11.47 -12.11
CA SER A 85 -4.51 -12.54 -12.18
C SER A 85 -5.43 -12.55 -10.96
N LEU A 86 -4.88 -12.30 -9.75
CA LEU A 86 -5.69 -12.21 -8.55
C LEU A 86 -6.61 -10.97 -8.55
N LEU A 87 -6.19 -9.84 -9.13
CA LEU A 87 -7.08 -8.70 -9.27
C LEU A 87 -8.16 -8.93 -10.33
N GLU A 88 -7.85 -9.64 -11.42
CA GLU A 88 -8.85 -10.07 -12.40
C GLU A 88 -9.90 -10.98 -11.77
N GLU A 89 -9.49 -11.95 -10.95
CA GLU A 89 -10.40 -12.84 -10.20
C GLU A 89 -11.26 -12.07 -9.18
N LEU A 90 -10.64 -11.13 -8.46
CA LEU A 90 -11.30 -10.27 -7.47
C LEU A 90 -12.28 -9.29 -8.14
N THR A 91 -12.00 -8.88 -9.33
CA THR A 91 -12.43 -7.73 -10.14
C THR A 91 -11.76 -6.41 -9.70
N PRO A 92 -11.29 -5.60 -10.67
CA PRO A 92 -10.64 -4.31 -10.35
C PRO A 92 -11.52 -3.37 -9.53
N GLN A 93 -12.83 -3.33 -9.79
CA GLN A 93 -13.79 -2.53 -9.05
C GLN A 93 -13.76 -2.83 -7.55
N VAL A 94 -13.79 -4.12 -7.20
CA VAL A 94 -13.73 -4.54 -5.79
C VAL A 94 -12.41 -4.15 -5.15
N GLY A 95 -11.28 -4.29 -5.85
CA GLY A 95 -9.98 -3.83 -5.36
C GLY A 95 -9.97 -2.33 -5.06
N LEU A 96 -10.55 -1.51 -5.95
CA LEU A 96 -10.63 -0.06 -5.78
C LEU A 96 -11.59 0.39 -4.67
N GLU A 97 -12.64 -0.38 -4.36
CA GLU A 97 -13.54 -0.09 -3.24
C GLU A 97 -12.78 0.02 -1.89
N TYR A 98 -11.73 -0.78 -1.70
CA TYR A 98 -10.90 -0.68 -0.50
C TYR A 98 -10.14 0.66 -0.45
N LEU A 99 -9.64 1.16 -1.58
CA LEU A 99 -8.99 2.48 -1.62
C LEU A 99 -10.01 3.61 -1.42
N LYS A 100 -11.20 3.51 -2.03
CA LYS A 100 -12.30 4.44 -1.82
C LYS A 100 -12.70 4.48 -0.33
N ALA A 101 -12.74 3.31 0.32
CA ALA A 101 -13.03 3.20 1.74
C ALA A 101 -11.98 3.89 2.63
N MET A 102 -10.74 4.04 2.16
CA MET A 102 -9.63 4.74 2.81
C MET A 102 -9.38 6.16 2.27
N ASN A 103 -10.39 6.76 1.64
CA ASN A 103 -10.40 8.15 1.19
C ASN A 103 -9.28 8.53 0.20
N PHE A 104 -8.89 7.61 -0.70
CA PHE A 104 -8.00 7.96 -1.81
C PHE A 104 -8.69 8.96 -2.74
N ALA A 105 -8.13 10.16 -2.86
CA ALA A 105 -8.84 11.32 -3.39
C ALA A 105 -8.93 11.38 -4.92
N ARG A 106 -8.04 10.69 -5.66
CA ARG A 106 -7.89 10.85 -7.11
C ARG A 106 -8.07 9.58 -7.91
N LEU A 107 -8.86 8.63 -7.40
CA LEU A 107 -9.25 7.45 -8.17
C LEU A 107 -10.15 7.87 -9.34
N ASP A 108 -9.93 7.27 -10.49
CA ASP A 108 -10.66 7.52 -11.73
C ASP A 108 -11.37 6.23 -12.18
N GLU A 109 -12.47 6.32 -12.91
CA GLU A 109 -13.16 5.18 -13.50
C GLU A 109 -12.24 4.36 -14.42
N LYS A 110 -11.27 5.03 -15.07
CA LYS A 110 -10.25 4.37 -15.92
C LYS A 110 -9.29 3.49 -15.13
N ASP A 111 -9.25 3.62 -13.80
CA ASP A 111 -8.43 2.77 -12.95
C ASP A 111 -9.10 1.39 -12.72
N GLU A 112 -10.37 1.21 -13.14
CA GLU A 112 -11.09 -0.07 -13.09
C GLU A 112 -10.56 -1.07 -14.14
N GLN A 113 -9.27 -1.37 -14.04
CA GLN A 113 -8.55 -2.26 -14.95
C GLN A 113 -7.47 -3.07 -14.22
N PRO A 114 -7.06 -4.24 -14.72
CA PRO A 114 -6.06 -5.09 -14.07
C PRO A 114 -4.70 -4.40 -13.85
N ALA A 115 -4.32 -3.40 -14.65
CA ALA A 115 -3.08 -2.65 -14.50
C ALA A 115 -2.99 -1.92 -13.15
N SER A 116 -4.12 -1.63 -12.50
CA SER A 116 -4.16 -1.05 -11.15
C SER A 116 -3.52 -1.97 -10.11
N ALA A 117 -3.52 -3.31 -10.31
CA ALA A 117 -2.77 -4.25 -9.49
C ALA A 117 -1.28 -3.89 -9.38
N LEU A 118 -0.74 -3.24 -10.40
CA LEU A 118 0.68 -2.88 -10.52
C LEU A 118 0.93 -1.39 -10.22
N GLY A 119 -0.10 -0.67 -9.78
CA GLY A 119 -0.02 0.76 -9.49
C GLY A 119 -0.13 1.65 -10.71
N GLY A 120 -0.71 1.16 -11.80
CA GLY A 120 -0.98 1.95 -13.01
C GLY A 120 -2.26 2.78 -12.87
N PHE A 121 -2.23 3.85 -12.08
CA PHE A 121 -3.35 4.75 -11.85
C PHE A 121 -3.31 5.96 -12.79
N THR A 122 -4.49 6.46 -13.18
CA THR A 122 -4.62 7.65 -14.02
C THR A 122 -3.98 8.88 -13.38
N ASN A 123 -4.28 9.13 -12.12
CA ASN A 123 -3.80 10.32 -11.40
C ASN A 123 -2.69 10.03 -10.38
N GLY A 124 -2.44 8.75 -10.06
CA GLY A 124 -1.52 8.35 -9.00
C GLY A 124 -2.10 8.54 -7.60
N VAL A 125 -1.25 8.36 -6.58
CA VAL A 125 -1.59 8.44 -5.15
C VAL A 125 -0.58 9.29 -4.40
N SER A 126 -0.96 9.83 -3.25
CA SER A 126 -0.07 10.61 -2.38
C SER A 126 0.65 9.72 -1.34
N ALA A 127 1.75 10.22 -0.80
CA ALA A 127 2.48 9.51 0.26
C ALA A 127 1.67 9.39 1.56
N VAL A 128 0.82 10.38 1.86
CA VAL A 128 -0.06 10.35 3.04
C VAL A 128 -1.13 9.27 2.89
N GLU A 129 -1.77 9.16 1.72
CA GLU A 129 -2.74 8.09 1.45
C GLU A 129 -2.11 6.71 1.61
N MET A 130 -0.93 6.48 1.03
CA MET A 130 -0.23 5.21 1.18
C MET A 130 0.15 4.90 2.62
N ALA A 131 0.67 5.89 3.37
CA ALA A 131 1.05 5.71 4.77
C ALA A 131 -0.16 5.38 5.66
N SER A 132 -1.29 6.10 5.48
CA SER A 132 -2.51 5.87 6.26
C SER A 132 -3.17 4.53 5.92
N ALA A 133 -3.13 4.10 4.65
CA ALA A 133 -3.64 2.80 4.24
C ALA A 133 -2.82 1.63 4.82
N TYR A 134 -1.50 1.75 4.86
CA TYR A 134 -0.65 0.76 5.53
C TYR A 134 -0.81 0.78 7.06
N ALA A 135 -1.09 1.95 7.65
CA ALA A 135 -1.44 2.03 9.06
C ALA A 135 -2.73 1.25 9.38
N ALA A 136 -3.68 1.16 8.46
CA ALA A 136 -4.87 0.31 8.64
C ALA A 136 -4.51 -1.18 8.73
N LEU A 137 -3.50 -1.67 7.99
CA LEU A 137 -3.05 -3.06 8.08
C LEU A 137 -2.51 -3.40 9.47
N VAL A 138 -1.69 -2.53 10.08
CA VAL A 138 -1.15 -2.76 11.43
C VAL A 138 -2.18 -2.51 12.53
N ASN A 139 -3.23 -1.75 12.25
CA ASN A 139 -4.35 -1.47 13.14
C ASN A 139 -5.51 -2.47 12.96
N ASP A 140 -5.19 -3.74 12.75
CA ASP A 140 -6.17 -4.83 12.60
C ASP A 140 -7.26 -4.55 11.53
N GLY A 141 -6.91 -3.87 10.46
CA GLY A 141 -7.79 -3.56 9.34
C GLY A 141 -8.63 -2.28 9.49
N LYS A 142 -8.40 -1.53 10.56
CA LYS A 142 -9.14 -0.30 10.85
C LYS A 142 -8.40 0.93 10.36
N PHE A 143 -9.00 1.62 9.42
CA PHE A 143 -8.51 2.89 8.89
C PHE A 143 -8.89 4.06 9.81
N ARG A 144 -7.96 4.99 9.96
CA ARG A 144 -8.18 6.31 10.58
C ARG A 144 -7.76 7.39 9.60
N GLU A 145 -8.58 8.43 9.48
CA GLU A 145 -8.23 9.60 8.68
C GLU A 145 -6.97 10.27 9.22
N PRO A 146 -5.94 10.51 8.40
CA PRO A 146 -4.74 11.18 8.87
C PRO A 146 -5.03 12.64 9.22
N THR A 147 -4.65 13.07 10.42
CA THR A 147 -4.77 14.44 10.89
C THR A 147 -3.50 14.93 11.56
N CYS A 148 -3.21 16.22 11.44
CA CYS A 148 -2.14 16.89 12.18
C CYS A 148 -2.66 17.78 13.32
N ILE A 149 -3.98 17.97 13.43
CA ILE A 149 -4.61 18.78 14.46
C ILE A 149 -5.53 17.88 15.28
N MET A 150 -5.16 17.60 16.52
CA MET A 150 -5.96 16.79 17.43
C MET A 150 -6.94 17.64 18.23
N ARG A 151 -6.50 18.82 18.68
CA ARG A 151 -7.29 19.69 19.54
C ARG A 151 -6.85 21.14 19.39
N ILE A 152 -7.81 22.07 19.40
CA ILE A 152 -7.59 23.52 19.50
C ILE A 152 -8.36 24.01 20.71
N THR A 153 -7.69 24.77 21.60
CA THR A 153 -8.30 25.43 22.75
C THR A 153 -8.09 26.93 22.67
N ASP A 154 -8.94 27.68 23.37
CA ASP A 154 -8.72 29.12 23.63
C ASP A 154 -7.72 29.33 24.77
N ALA A 155 -7.47 30.62 25.15
CA ALA A 155 -6.57 30.99 26.21
C ALA A 155 -7.10 30.63 27.64
N GLN A 156 -8.33 30.18 27.75
CA GLN A 156 -8.99 29.71 28.96
C GLN A 156 -9.14 28.17 28.96
N ASP A 157 -8.45 27.45 28.08
CA ASP A 157 -8.52 25.99 27.90
C ASP A 157 -9.89 25.46 27.47
N ASN A 158 -10.81 26.32 27.02
CA ASN A 158 -12.05 25.83 26.43
C ASN A 158 -11.77 25.20 25.04
N VAL A 159 -12.35 24.04 24.78
CA VAL A 159 -12.18 23.32 23.51
C VAL A 159 -12.93 24.06 22.41
N ILE A 160 -12.20 24.55 21.40
CA ILE A 160 -12.76 25.16 20.19
C ILE A 160 -13.01 24.08 19.13
N LEU A 161 -12.07 23.15 18.99
CA LEU A 161 -12.14 22.02 18.05
C LEU A 161 -11.47 20.82 18.68
N GLU A 162 -12.12 19.66 18.54
CA GLU A 162 -11.52 18.36 18.85
C GLU A 162 -11.78 17.41 17.70
N THR A 163 -10.71 16.88 17.11
CA THR A 163 -10.83 15.94 16.01
C THR A 163 -11.30 14.59 16.56
N GLN A 164 -12.50 14.19 16.15
CA GLN A 164 -13.00 12.84 16.38
C GLN A 164 -12.39 11.93 15.31
N ASN A 165 -11.39 11.14 15.70
CA ASN A 165 -10.71 10.24 14.78
C ASN A 165 -11.38 8.87 14.83
N GLU A 166 -12.52 8.77 14.14
CA GLU A 166 -13.31 7.53 14.07
C GLU A 166 -12.53 6.45 13.30
N GLU A 167 -12.58 5.23 13.83
CA GLU A 167 -12.05 4.06 13.14
C GLU A 167 -13.10 3.50 12.18
N LYS A 168 -12.69 3.24 10.95
CA LYS A 168 -13.51 2.56 9.95
C LYS A 168 -12.90 1.20 9.66
N GLU A 169 -13.62 0.11 9.87
CA GLU A 169 -13.20 -1.22 9.45
C GLU A 169 -13.17 -1.26 7.91
N VAL A 170 -11.99 -1.52 7.35
CA VAL A 170 -11.76 -1.65 5.91
C VAL A 170 -11.39 -3.08 5.57
N TYR A 171 -10.57 -3.73 6.38
CA TYR A 171 -10.19 -5.12 6.23
C TYR A 171 -10.55 -5.93 7.47
N LYS A 172 -10.80 -7.23 7.27
CA LYS A 172 -10.95 -8.16 8.40
C LYS A 172 -9.62 -8.32 9.14
N VAL A 173 -9.71 -8.47 10.46
CA VAL A 173 -8.56 -8.61 11.35
C VAL A 173 -7.59 -9.71 10.90
N ASN A 174 -8.13 -10.90 10.57
CA ASN A 174 -7.31 -12.03 10.15
C ASN A 174 -6.58 -11.77 8.82
N ALA A 175 -7.22 -11.13 7.84
CA ALA A 175 -6.60 -10.78 6.57
C ALA A 175 -5.47 -9.75 6.77
N SER A 176 -5.68 -8.72 7.59
CA SER A 176 -4.67 -7.72 7.94
C SER A 176 -3.45 -8.34 8.62
N ARG A 177 -3.67 -9.27 9.57
CA ARG A 177 -2.58 -9.97 10.26
C ARG A 177 -1.82 -10.91 9.35
N MET A 178 -2.49 -11.67 8.47
CA MET A 178 -1.84 -12.49 7.45
C MET A 178 -1.04 -11.63 6.47
N MET A 179 -1.59 -10.50 6.05
CA MET A 179 -0.87 -9.56 5.18
C MET A 179 0.37 -8.99 5.86
N THR A 180 0.26 -8.60 7.13
CA THR A 180 1.39 -8.11 7.93
C THR A 180 2.52 -9.16 8.01
N ASP A 181 2.18 -10.42 8.27
CA ASP A 181 3.12 -11.52 8.32
C ASP A 181 3.83 -11.73 6.95
N MET A 182 3.10 -11.66 5.84
CA MET A 182 3.71 -11.70 4.52
C MET A 182 4.60 -10.48 4.24
N LEU A 183 4.24 -9.28 4.71
CA LEU A 183 5.05 -8.07 4.56
C LEU A 183 6.32 -8.10 5.42
N VAL A 184 6.30 -8.77 6.58
CA VAL A 184 7.53 -9.08 7.35
C VAL A 184 8.47 -9.94 6.50
N SER A 185 7.95 -10.96 5.82
CA SER A 185 8.77 -11.82 4.97
C SER A 185 9.37 -11.11 3.74
N VAL A 186 8.72 -10.03 3.23
CA VAL A 186 9.32 -9.17 2.20
C VAL A 186 10.62 -8.52 2.67
N ILE A 187 10.65 -8.11 3.94
CA ILE A 187 11.83 -7.46 4.54
C ILE A 187 12.90 -8.50 4.88
N GLN A 188 12.52 -9.69 5.33
CA GLN A 188 13.47 -10.73 5.71
C GLN A 188 14.11 -11.41 4.50
N GLU A 189 13.33 -11.76 3.48
CA GLU A 189 13.73 -12.66 2.40
C GLU A 189 13.40 -12.14 0.99
N GLY A 190 12.64 -11.04 0.92
CA GLY A 190 12.11 -10.49 -0.32
C GLY A 190 12.86 -9.28 -0.87
N THR A 191 12.12 -8.48 -1.63
CA THR A 191 12.63 -7.26 -2.29
C THR A 191 13.06 -6.17 -1.31
N GLY A 192 12.63 -6.25 -0.05
CA GLY A 192 12.98 -5.31 1.04
C GLY A 192 14.14 -5.77 1.94
N ARG A 193 14.88 -6.84 1.59
CA ARG A 193 15.89 -7.44 2.47
C ARG A 193 16.96 -6.48 3.00
N GLY A 194 17.29 -5.42 2.27
CA GLY A 194 18.25 -4.41 2.72
C GLY A 194 17.69 -3.36 3.69
N LEU A 195 16.40 -3.43 4.02
CA LEU A 195 15.67 -2.43 4.82
C LEU A 195 15.31 -2.94 6.21
N ALA A 196 15.78 -4.13 6.59
CA ALA A 196 15.55 -4.71 7.91
C ALA A 196 16.13 -3.83 9.02
N LEU A 197 15.35 -3.61 10.08
CA LEU A 197 15.81 -2.93 11.28
C LEU A 197 16.42 -3.95 12.25
N ASN A 198 17.60 -3.62 12.82
CA ASN A 198 18.31 -4.54 13.71
C ASN A 198 17.61 -4.72 15.08
N SER A 199 16.78 -3.78 15.49
CA SER A 199 16.22 -3.73 16.84
C SER A 199 14.75 -4.16 16.95
N MET A 200 14.03 -4.25 15.82
CA MET A 200 12.60 -4.58 15.85
C MET A 200 12.12 -5.19 14.52
N PRO A 201 11.11 -6.06 14.57
CA PRO A 201 10.45 -6.54 13.36
C PRO A 201 9.80 -5.36 12.61
N CYS A 202 9.94 -5.35 11.29
CA CYS A 202 9.25 -4.42 10.42
C CYS A 202 8.59 -5.15 9.27
N ALA A 203 7.47 -4.62 8.85
CA ALA A 203 6.73 -5.04 7.68
C ALA A 203 6.79 -3.95 6.61
N GLY A 204 6.81 -4.30 5.35
CA GLY A 204 6.83 -3.29 4.31
C GLY A 204 6.83 -3.85 2.89
N LYS A 205 6.62 -2.95 1.95
CA LYS A 205 6.60 -3.27 0.52
C LYS A 205 7.36 -2.21 -0.28
N THR A 206 8.18 -2.68 -1.18
CA THR A 206 8.82 -1.87 -2.21
C THR A 206 7.87 -1.64 -3.38
N GLY A 207 7.99 -0.49 -4.03
CA GLY A 207 7.32 -0.18 -5.27
C GLY A 207 8.31 0.49 -6.22
N THR A 208 8.30 0.07 -7.48
CA THR A 208 9.08 0.69 -8.54
C THR A 208 8.19 0.79 -9.76
N THR A 209 8.18 1.94 -10.40
CA THR A 209 7.45 2.16 -11.64
C THR A 209 8.34 1.91 -12.86
N ASN A 210 7.73 1.82 -14.04
CA ASN A 210 8.44 1.68 -15.29
C ASN A 210 9.49 2.80 -15.44
N ASP A 211 10.63 2.47 -16.03
CA ASP A 211 11.78 3.36 -16.22
C ASP A 211 12.38 3.92 -14.90
N ASN A 212 12.05 3.29 -13.75
CA ASN A 212 12.49 3.72 -12.41
C ASN A 212 12.15 5.20 -12.09
N LYS A 213 11.04 5.72 -12.63
CA LYS A 213 10.63 7.11 -12.41
C LYS A 213 10.19 7.36 -10.97
N ASP A 214 9.57 6.37 -10.33
CA ASP A 214 9.15 6.42 -8.95
C ASP A 214 9.69 5.21 -8.18
N GLY A 215 10.31 5.47 -7.04
CA GLY A 215 10.75 4.47 -6.09
C GLY A 215 9.99 4.64 -4.77
N TRP A 216 9.28 3.60 -4.34
CA TRP A 216 8.50 3.58 -3.12
C TRP A 216 9.02 2.53 -2.14
N PHE A 217 8.99 2.90 -0.89
CA PHE A 217 8.97 1.97 0.22
C PHE A 217 7.90 2.44 1.21
N VAL A 218 6.95 1.58 1.53
CA VAL A 218 5.95 1.83 2.56
C VAL A 218 6.09 0.71 3.58
N GLY A 219 6.31 1.08 4.83
CA GLY A 219 6.56 0.10 5.89
C GLY A 219 6.11 0.62 7.24
N TYR A 220 6.02 -0.30 8.19
CA TYR A 220 5.64 -0.02 9.57
C TYR A 220 6.31 -1.00 10.53
N THR A 221 6.31 -0.64 11.79
CA THR A 221 6.72 -1.47 12.92
C THR A 221 5.57 -1.57 13.92
N SER A 222 5.75 -2.26 15.05
CA SER A 222 4.77 -2.26 16.14
C SER A 222 4.62 -0.91 16.84
N TYR A 223 5.48 0.07 16.53
CA TYR A 223 5.50 1.41 17.16
C TYR A 223 5.27 2.54 16.17
N TYR A 224 5.58 2.34 14.88
CA TYR A 224 5.53 3.38 13.83
C TYR A 224 5.02 2.79 12.53
#